data_baff020245bcc138c7f2d96aa9ef2a7d
#
_entry.id   baff020245bcc138c7f2d96aa9ef2a7d
#
_cell.length_a   1.000
_cell.length_b   1.000
_cell.length_c   1.000
_cell.angle_alpha   90.00
_cell.angle_beta   90.00
_cell.angle_gamma   90.00
#
_symmetry.space_group_name_H-M   'P 1'
#
loop_
_entity.id
_entity.type
_entity.pdbx_description
1 polymer ?
#
loop_
_entity_poly.entity_id
_entity_poly.type
_entity_poly.pdbx_seq_one_letter_code
_entity_poly.pdbx_strand_id
1 'polypeptide(L)'
;MLQNTPTSPIKPCEPINPNKPINTIKPNNSNNNTSKTMKKIFIIALSAIVALTACNNKAAESEASGEVAENEITGLKVAYVEVDSLMSQYEFVKDYNLLLNQKGENAQKTLAEKQKALQNHASALQKKYESNGFTTRDELERAQNQLAREQQDLAELEQRLMSELAKEQEQLNMEMRDSIQAFLKTYNKAKKYDYIFSRSGDNILLVNPKFDITRDVVAGLNKRYKAKPEVKQAIGGK
;
A
#
# COMPACT_ATOMS: atom_id res chain seq x y z
N MET A 1 -11.92 -19.56 62.76
CA MET A 1 -11.05 -20.43 61.93
C MET A 1 -10.78 -19.72 60.63
N LEU A 2 -9.67 -19.02 60.57
CA LEU A 2 -9.20 -18.31 59.38
C LEU A 2 -8.13 -19.18 58.72
N GLN A 3 -8.40 -19.64 57.48
CA GLN A 3 -7.47 -20.46 56.71
C GLN A 3 -6.40 -19.59 56.08
N ASN A 4 -5.15 -19.85 56.45
CA ASN A 4 -3.96 -19.29 55.80
C ASN A 4 -3.79 -19.91 54.41
N THR A 5 -3.84 -19.08 53.36
CA THR A 5 -3.39 -19.44 52.03
C THR A 5 -1.87 -19.23 51.92
N PRO A 6 -1.10 -20.18 51.38
CA PRO A 6 0.35 -20.04 51.29
C PRO A 6 0.71 -19.08 50.12
N THR A 7 1.47 -18.06 50.45
CA THR A 7 2.11 -17.13 49.50
C THR A 7 3.18 -17.88 48.72
N SER A 8 3.02 -17.97 47.39
CA SER A 8 4.02 -18.54 46.50
C SER A 8 5.26 -17.64 46.47
N PRO A 9 6.48 -18.20 46.42
CA PRO A 9 7.72 -17.40 46.34
C PRO A 9 7.83 -16.68 45.02
N ILE A 10 8.13 -15.38 45.12
CA ILE A 10 8.42 -14.50 43.97
C ILE A 10 9.69 -15.03 43.30
N LYS A 11 9.58 -15.44 42.02
CA LYS A 11 10.75 -15.79 41.18
C LYS A 11 11.63 -14.57 40.99
N PRO A 12 12.97 -14.70 41.09
CA PRO A 12 13.88 -13.61 40.75
C PRO A 12 13.72 -13.25 39.28
N CYS A 13 13.70 -11.93 38.97
CA CYS A 13 13.67 -11.43 37.62
C CYS A 13 14.93 -11.89 36.86
N GLU A 14 14.74 -12.55 35.73
CA GLU A 14 15.86 -12.85 34.80
C GLU A 14 16.52 -11.57 34.32
N PRO A 15 17.85 -11.53 34.18
CA PRO A 15 18.57 -10.38 33.67
C PRO A 15 18.15 -10.13 32.20
N ILE A 16 17.88 -8.88 31.89
CA ILE A 16 17.52 -8.43 30.54
C ILE A 16 18.68 -8.70 29.60
N ASN A 17 18.51 -9.62 28.66
CA ASN A 17 19.50 -9.90 27.63
C ASN A 17 19.39 -8.85 26.50
N PRO A 18 20.36 -7.93 26.32
CA PRO A 18 20.28 -6.87 25.31
C PRO A 18 20.38 -7.39 23.87
N ASN A 19 20.67 -8.68 23.66
CA ASN A 19 20.83 -9.29 22.33
C ASN A 19 19.65 -10.17 21.93
N LYS A 20 18.53 -10.14 22.66
CA LYS A 20 17.34 -10.90 22.25
C LYS A 20 16.63 -10.15 21.11
N PRO A 21 16.60 -10.69 19.89
CA PRO A 21 15.89 -10.01 18.79
C PRO A 21 14.42 -9.94 19.15
N ILE A 22 13.85 -8.75 19.03
CA ILE A 22 12.43 -8.50 19.16
C ILE A 22 11.74 -9.36 18.10
N ASN A 23 10.84 -10.25 18.54
CA ASN A 23 10.07 -11.11 17.66
C ASN A 23 9.37 -10.27 16.58
N THR A 24 9.91 -10.34 15.37
CA THR A 24 9.20 -9.93 14.16
C THR A 24 7.91 -10.73 14.10
N ILE A 25 6.80 -10.05 14.17
CA ILE A 25 5.47 -10.59 13.91
C ILE A 25 5.48 -11.11 12.47
N LYS A 26 5.55 -12.44 12.30
CA LYS A 26 5.39 -13.07 11.00
C LYS A 26 3.97 -12.81 10.51
N PRO A 27 3.78 -12.33 9.27
CA PRO A 27 2.45 -12.28 8.70
C PRO A 27 1.91 -13.70 8.58
N ASN A 28 0.70 -13.90 9.10
CA ASN A 28 -0.04 -15.15 9.07
C ASN A 28 -0.42 -15.47 7.61
N ASN A 29 0.41 -16.26 6.94
CA ASN A 29 0.15 -16.74 5.59
C ASN A 29 -0.76 -17.97 5.70
N SER A 30 -2.06 -17.72 5.66
CA SER A 30 -3.07 -18.77 5.52
C SER A 30 -3.04 -19.30 4.08
N ASN A 31 -2.13 -20.20 3.79
CA ASN A 31 -2.15 -20.95 2.55
C ASN A 31 -3.15 -22.08 2.63
N ASN A 32 -4.24 -21.91 1.93
CA ASN A 32 -5.17 -22.95 1.53
C ASN A 32 -4.46 -24.02 0.67
N ASN A 33 -4.12 -25.12 1.30
CA ASN A 33 -3.85 -26.38 0.63
C ASN A 33 -5.16 -27.16 0.50
N THR A 34 -5.84 -27.01 -0.65
CA THR A 34 -6.83 -27.98 -1.10
C THR A 34 -6.82 -28.02 -2.62
N SER A 35 -5.99 -28.85 -3.18
CA SER A 35 -6.25 -29.47 -4.47
C SER A 35 -5.20 -30.51 -4.81
N LYS A 36 -5.33 -31.68 -4.24
CA LYS A 36 -4.86 -32.94 -4.83
C LYS A 36 -5.86 -34.01 -4.44
N THR A 37 -6.65 -34.41 -5.40
CA THR A 37 -7.24 -35.73 -5.63
C THR A 37 -8.60 -35.53 -6.31
N MET A 38 -8.62 -35.73 -7.61
CA MET A 38 -9.62 -36.57 -8.28
C MET A 38 -9.23 -36.66 -9.75
N LYS A 39 -8.26 -37.57 -10.00
CA LYS A 39 -8.19 -38.30 -11.25
C LYS A 39 -9.03 -39.56 -11.06
N LYS A 40 -9.74 -39.91 -12.09
CA LYS A 40 -10.34 -41.20 -12.44
C LYS A 40 -11.85 -41.29 -12.35
N ILE A 41 -12.32 -41.83 -13.47
CA ILE A 41 -13.54 -42.59 -13.70
C ILE A 41 -14.71 -41.76 -14.21
N PHE A 42 -14.90 -41.82 -15.55
CA PHE A 42 -16.06 -42.44 -16.19
C PHE A 42 -15.83 -42.57 -17.72
N ILE A 43 -15.40 -43.77 -18.10
CA ILE A 43 -15.56 -44.39 -19.42
C ILE A 43 -16.67 -45.40 -19.24
N ILE A 44 -17.64 -45.48 -20.12
CA ILE A 44 -18.63 -46.53 -20.47
C ILE A 44 -19.87 -45.78 -20.96
N ALA A 45 -20.48 -45.99 -22.07
CA ALA A 45 -20.61 -46.96 -23.15
C ALA A 45 -21.42 -46.30 -24.25
N LEU A 46 -21.05 -46.39 -25.49
CA LEU A 46 -21.48 -47.38 -26.45
C LEU A 46 -22.98 -47.57 -26.61
N SER A 47 -23.57 -47.02 -27.69
CA SER A 47 -24.34 -47.85 -28.61
C SER A 47 -24.76 -47.08 -29.88
N ALA A 48 -24.55 -47.74 -30.95
CA ALA A 48 -24.81 -47.38 -32.34
C ALA A 48 -26.29 -47.26 -32.65
N ILE A 49 -26.66 -46.31 -33.54
CA ILE A 49 -27.73 -46.54 -34.51
C ILE A 49 -27.25 -45.91 -35.83
N VAL A 50 -27.02 -46.81 -36.79
CA VAL A 50 -26.82 -46.54 -38.20
C VAL A 50 -28.18 -46.31 -38.84
N ALA A 51 -28.36 -45.18 -39.48
CA ALA A 51 -29.41 -45.02 -40.52
C ALA A 51 -28.78 -44.23 -41.67
N LEU A 52 -28.52 -44.92 -42.74
CA LEU A 52 -28.12 -44.45 -44.05
C LEU A 52 -29.25 -43.61 -44.68
N THR A 53 -28.95 -42.36 -45.02
CA THR A 53 -29.52 -41.74 -46.22
C THR A 53 -28.44 -40.97 -46.95
N ALA A 54 -28.10 -41.49 -48.08
CA ALA A 54 -27.26 -40.83 -49.06
C ALA A 54 -27.99 -39.64 -49.66
N CYS A 55 -27.43 -38.45 -49.56
CA CYS A 55 -27.62 -37.40 -50.55
C CYS A 55 -26.30 -36.64 -50.73
N ASN A 56 -25.80 -36.75 -51.90
CA ASN A 56 -24.68 -36.09 -52.48
C ASN A 56 -24.89 -34.57 -52.44
N ASN A 57 -24.00 -33.83 -51.74
CA ASN A 57 -23.64 -32.49 -52.15
C ASN A 57 -22.34 -32.04 -51.49
N LYS A 58 -21.39 -31.77 -52.34
CA LYS A 58 -20.29 -30.80 -52.26
C LYS A 58 -19.91 -30.26 -50.86
N ALA A 59 -18.70 -30.61 -50.47
CA ALA A 59 -17.97 -29.96 -49.40
C ALA A 59 -17.99 -28.44 -49.57
N ALA A 60 -18.67 -27.79 -48.65
CA ALA A 60 -18.43 -26.39 -48.32
C ALA A 60 -17.89 -26.42 -46.90
N GLU A 61 -16.62 -26.17 -46.79
CA GLU A 61 -15.93 -25.79 -45.57
C GLU A 61 -16.64 -24.55 -45.04
N SER A 62 -17.55 -24.72 -44.10
CA SER A 62 -18.16 -23.61 -43.37
C SER A 62 -17.16 -23.18 -42.31
N GLU A 63 -16.25 -22.31 -42.70
CA GLU A 63 -15.65 -21.40 -41.74
C GLU A 63 -16.82 -20.70 -41.07
N ALA A 64 -17.00 -20.96 -39.79
CA ALA A 64 -17.86 -20.15 -38.94
C ALA A 64 -17.15 -18.78 -38.77
N SER A 65 -17.19 -17.97 -39.83
CA SER A 65 -17.07 -16.54 -39.67
C SER A 65 -18.32 -16.11 -38.94
N GLY A 66 -18.24 -16.08 -37.60
CA GLY A 66 -19.18 -15.28 -36.84
C GLY A 66 -19.06 -13.86 -37.39
N GLU A 67 -19.99 -13.47 -38.19
CA GLU A 67 -20.29 -12.06 -38.42
C GLU A 67 -20.56 -11.49 -37.04
N VAL A 68 -19.48 -10.93 -36.43
CA VAL A 68 -19.61 -9.95 -35.39
C VAL A 68 -20.39 -8.85 -36.05
N ALA A 69 -21.68 -8.76 -35.75
CA ALA A 69 -22.50 -7.64 -36.17
C ALA A 69 -21.67 -6.39 -35.83
N GLU A 70 -21.21 -5.72 -36.84
CA GLU A 70 -20.55 -4.43 -36.76
C GLU A 70 -21.61 -3.47 -36.21
N ASN A 71 -21.86 -3.57 -34.90
CA ASN A 71 -22.53 -2.54 -34.15
C ASN A 71 -21.58 -1.34 -34.20
N GLU A 72 -21.60 -0.63 -35.33
CA GLU A 72 -21.15 0.72 -35.39
C GLU A 72 -21.86 1.49 -34.28
N ILE A 73 -21.19 1.66 -33.15
CA ILE A 73 -21.53 2.70 -32.18
C ILE A 73 -21.09 4.01 -32.85
N THR A 74 -21.79 4.34 -33.94
CA THR A 74 -21.58 5.55 -34.72
C THR A 74 -21.93 6.72 -33.85
N GLY A 75 -20.89 7.46 -33.42
CA GLY A 75 -21.04 8.72 -32.71
C GLY A 75 -20.41 8.79 -31.34
N LEU A 76 -20.01 7.68 -30.71
CA LEU A 76 -19.40 7.74 -29.39
C LEU A 76 -17.98 8.30 -29.43
N LYS A 77 -17.77 9.42 -28.75
CA LYS A 77 -16.47 10.08 -28.66
C LYS A 77 -15.72 9.63 -27.41
N VAL A 78 -14.68 8.83 -27.60
CA VAL A 78 -13.90 8.26 -26.52
C VAL A 78 -12.47 8.83 -26.49
N ALA A 79 -11.86 8.82 -25.30
CA ALA A 79 -10.47 9.15 -25.10
C ALA A 79 -9.91 8.30 -23.93
N TYR A 80 -8.60 8.28 -23.80
CA TYR A 80 -7.96 7.68 -22.62
C TYR A 80 -6.79 8.52 -22.13
N VAL A 81 -6.44 8.28 -20.86
CA VAL A 81 -5.27 8.85 -20.18
C VAL A 81 -4.41 7.70 -19.65
N GLU A 82 -3.14 7.69 -20.03
CA GLU A 82 -2.13 6.80 -19.46
C GLU A 82 -1.80 7.24 -18.05
N VAL A 83 -2.22 6.45 -17.05
CA VAL A 83 -2.06 6.81 -15.63
C VAL A 83 -0.59 6.87 -15.24
N ASP A 84 0.22 5.90 -15.65
CA ASP A 84 1.65 5.84 -15.30
C ASP A 84 2.41 7.06 -15.87
N SER A 85 2.09 7.45 -17.11
CA SER A 85 2.64 8.64 -17.74
C SER A 85 2.18 9.92 -17.04
N LEU A 86 0.91 10.00 -16.66
CA LEU A 86 0.37 11.12 -15.90
C LEU A 86 1.06 11.24 -14.55
N MET A 87 1.16 10.13 -13.79
CA MET A 87 1.78 10.12 -12.46
C MET A 87 3.26 10.52 -12.50
N SER A 88 3.98 10.14 -13.55
CA SER A 88 5.41 10.51 -13.69
C SER A 88 5.64 11.96 -14.11
N GLN A 89 4.67 12.60 -14.76
CA GLN A 89 4.81 13.94 -15.35
C GLN A 89 4.04 15.04 -14.61
N TYR A 90 3.09 14.68 -13.74
CA TYR A 90 2.30 15.66 -12.99
C TYR A 90 3.12 16.26 -11.85
N GLU A 91 3.38 17.58 -11.91
CA GLU A 91 4.22 18.29 -10.93
C GLU A 91 3.70 18.15 -9.48
N PHE A 92 2.39 18.14 -9.29
CA PHE A 92 1.79 17.83 -7.98
C PHE A 92 2.33 16.52 -7.41
N VAL A 93 2.35 15.45 -8.20
CA VAL A 93 2.81 14.12 -7.73
C VAL A 93 4.29 14.14 -7.38
N LYS A 94 5.12 14.78 -8.22
CA LYS A 94 6.56 14.90 -7.98
C LYS A 94 6.85 15.65 -6.68
N ASP A 95 6.24 16.79 -6.51
CA ASP A 95 6.43 17.66 -5.36
C ASP A 95 6.00 16.98 -4.06
N TYR A 96 4.86 16.29 -4.08
CA TYR A 96 4.37 15.59 -2.90
C TYR A 96 5.16 14.33 -2.57
N ASN A 97 5.66 13.61 -3.57
CA ASN A 97 6.58 12.50 -3.32
C ASN A 97 7.86 12.99 -2.62
N LEU A 98 8.39 14.15 -3.01
CA LEU A 98 9.53 14.76 -2.32
C LEU A 98 9.18 15.11 -0.86
N LEU A 99 8.02 15.73 -0.63
CA LEU A 99 7.56 16.07 0.71
C LEU A 99 7.38 14.83 1.60
N LEU A 100 6.73 13.78 1.10
CA LEU A 100 6.53 12.53 1.84
C LEU A 100 7.85 11.82 2.15
N ASN A 101 8.78 11.79 1.20
CA ASN A 101 10.10 11.23 1.43
C ASN A 101 10.84 12.00 2.54
N GLN A 102 10.84 13.33 2.48
CA GLN A 102 11.47 14.15 3.52
C GLN A 102 10.84 13.95 4.89
N LYS A 103 9.51 13.86 4.97
CA LYS A 103 8.82 13.56 6.23
C LYS A 103 9.14 12.15 6.74
N GLY A 104 9.24 11.17 5.84
CA GLY A 104 9.67 9.81 6.18
C GLY A 104 11.09 9.78 6.74
N GLU A 105 12.03 10.46 6.09
CA GLU A 105 13.42 10.59 6.56
C GLU A 105 13.50 11.27 7.93
N ASN A 106 12.74 12.35 8.13
CA ASN A 106 12.68 13.05 9.42
C ASN A 106 12.09 12.17 10.53
N ALA A 107 11.04 11.39 10.22
CA ALA A 107 10.46 10.43 11.15
C ALA A 107 11.48 9.35 11.55
N GLN A 108 12.18 8.76 10.58
CA GLN A 108 13.22 7.77 10.84
C GLN A 108 14.37 8.35 11.69
N LYS A 109 14.82 9.57 11.37
CA LYS A 109 15.86 10.26 12.16
C LYS A 109 15.41 10.48 13.59
N THR A 110 14.20 10.98 13.80
CA THR A 110 13.63 11.20 15.13
C THR A 110 13.56 9.90 15.94
N LEU A 111 13.10 8.81 15.33
CA LEU A 111 13.04 7.49 15.98
C LEU A 111 14.45 6.98 16.33
N ALA A 112 15.40 7.10 15.40
CA ALA A 112 16.79 6.67 15.65
C ALA A 112 17.44 7.46 16.81
N GLU A 113 17.24 8.78 16.89
CA GLU A 113 17.72 9.61 17.98
C GLU A 113 17.11 9.20 19.33
N LYS A 114 15.79 8.97 19.37
CA LYS A 114 15.09 8.51 20.57
C LYS A 114 15.54 7.12 21.00
N GLN A 115 15.69 6.19 20.07
CA GLN A 115 16.22 4.86 20.32
C GLN A 115 17.63 4.90 20.94
N LYS A 116 18.52 5.74 20.37
CA LYS A 116 19.86 5.92 20.89
C LYS A 116 19.87 6.53 22.29
N ALA A 117 19.01 7.52 22.54
CA ALA A 117 18.87 8.10 23.88
C ALA A 117 18.39 7.06 24.91
N LEU A 118 17.41 6.23 24.56
CA LEU A 118 16.90 5.15 25.39
C LEU A 118 18.00 4.11 25.71
N GLN A 119 18.79 3.70 24.70
CA GLN A 119 19.93 2.78 24.91
C GLN A 119 20.98 3.37 25.83
N ASN A 120 21.32 4.66 25.68
CA ASN A 120 22.27 5.34 26.54
C ASN A 120 21.75 5.41 27.98
N HIS A 121 20.45 5.71 28.17
CA HIS A 121 19.82 5.76 29.48
C HIS A 121 19.83 4.36 30.13
N ALA A 122 19.46 3.31 29.40
CA ALA A 122 19.50 1.94 29.90
C ALA A 122 20.92 1.54 30.32
N SER A 123 21.94 1.88 29.53
CA SER A 123 23.35 1.61 29.83
C SER A 123 23.83 2.38 31.06
N ALA A 124 23.43 3.63 31.23
CA ALA A 124 23.75 4.45 32.39
C ALA A 124 23.11 3.89 33.67
N LEU A 125 21.83 3.49 33.56
CA LEU A 125 21.11 2.84 34.66
C LEU A 125 21.79 1.54 35.11
N GLN A 126 22.17 0.71 34.14
CA GLN A 126 22.89 -0.54 34.42
C GLN A 126 24.23 -0.29 35.13
N LYS A 127 25.04 0.63 34.64
CA LYS A 127 26.32 1.01 35.28
C LYS A 127 26.13 1.54 36.69
N LYS A 128 25.11 2.38 36.91
CA LYS A 128 24.78 2.89 38.25
C LYS A 128 24.36 1.79 39.21
N TYR A 129 23.62 0.78 38.70
CA TYR A 129 23.24 -0.39 39.49
C TYR A 129 24.46 -1.25 39.87
N GLU A 130 25.32 -1.57 38.92
CA GLU A 130 26.55 -2.38 39.13
C GLU A 130 27.54 -1.72 40.10
N SER A 131 27.58 -0.39 40.08
CA SER A 131 28.45 0.40 40.99
C SER A 131 27.81 0.66 42.36
N ASN A 132 26.68 0.03 42.68
CA ASN A 132 25.93 0.32 43.92
C ASN A 132 25.58 1.83 44.09
N GLY A 133 25.37 2.52 42.97
CA GLY A 133 25.20 3.99 42.95
C GLY A 133 23.77 4.45 43.31
N PHE A 134 22.87 3.55 43.73
CA PHE A 134 21.55 3.92 44.22
C PHE A 134 21.57 3.98 45.74
N THR A 135 21.09 5.09 46.30
CA THR A 135 21.07 5.36 47.71
C THR A 135 19.88 4.68 48.41
N THR A 136 18.77 4.55 47.71
CA THR A 136 17.52 3.97 48.20
C THR A 136 16.86 3.06 47.17
N ARG A 137 16.04 2.12 47.65
CA ARG A 137 15.23 1.26 46.78
C ARG A 137 14.25 2.08 45.94
N ASP A 138 13.67 3.13 46.50
CA ASP A 138 12.74 4.01 45.81
C ASP A 138 13.39 4.75 44.63
N GLU A 139 14.67 5.10 44.75
CA GLU A 139 15.42 5.73 43.66
C GLU A 139 15.62 4.75 42.51
N LEU A 140 15.98 3.51 42.76
CA LEU A 140 16.08 2.46 41.78
C LEU A 140 14.74 2.19 41.07
N GLU A 141 13.67 2.07 41.82
CA GLU A 141 12.32 1.84 41.28
C GLU A 141 11.87 2.98 40.39
N ARG A 142 12.07 4.21 40.81
CA ARG A 142 11.76 5.39 39.94
C ARG A 142 12.55 5.39 38.65
N ALA A 143 13.82 5.07 38.68
CA ALA A 143 14.66 5.02 37.50
C ALA A 143 14.23 3.88 36.54
N GLN A 144 13.87 2.72 37.06
CA GLN A 144 13.31 1.61 36.26
C GLN A 144 11.97 1.99 35.63
N ASN A 145 11.08 2.60 36.41
CA ASN A 145 9.78 3.07 35.91
C ASN A 145 9.93 4.15 34.84
N GLN A 146 10.91 5.05 34.99
CA GLN A 146 11.21 6.04 33.96
C GLN A 146 11.67 5.37 32.65
N LEU A 147 12.58 4.41 32.72
CA LEU A 147 13.04 3.69 31.52
C LEU A 147 11.87 2.95 30.84
N ALA A 148 10.99 2.32 31.63
CA ALA A 148 9.80 1.66 31.08
C ALA A 148 8.85 2.65 30.36
N ARG A 149 8.67 3.84 30.91
CA ARG A 149 7.89 4.91 30.26
C ARG A 149 8.53 5.37 28.96
N GLU A 150 9.84 5.60 28.93
CA GLU A 150 10.57 5.99 27.74
C GLU A 150 10.46 4.94 26.62
N GLN A 151 10.44 3.64 26.97
CA GLN A 151 10.20 2.56 26.01
C GLN A 151 8.78 2.62 25.43
N GLN A 152 7.79 2.85 26.30
CA GLN A 152 6.40 3.01 25.86
C GLN A 152 6.22 4.24 24.97
N ASP A 153 6.78 5.39 25.37
CA ASP A 153 6.73 6.65 24.62
C ASP A 153 7.34 6.49 23.23
N LEU A 154 8.43 5.70 23.11
CA LEU A 154 9.05 5.42 21.81
C LEU A 154 8.12 4.59 20.91
N ALA A 155 7.47 3.56 21.46
CA ALA A 155 6.53 2.73 20.72
C ALA A 155 5.29 3.54 20.26
N GLU A 156 4.77 4.40 21.13
CA GLU A 156 3.65 5.30 20.81
C GLU A 156 4.04 6.34 19.74
N LEU A 157 5.27 6.87 19.82
CA LEU A 157 5.80 7.79 18.82
C LEU A 157 5.90 7.12 17.44
N GLU A 158 6.43 5.90 17.39
CA GLU A 158 6.53 5.13 16.15
C GLU A 158 5.16 4.93 15.50
N GLN A 159 4.19 4.45 16.29
CA GLN A 159 2.82 4.24 15.80
C GLN A 159 2.19 5.55 15.29
N ARG A 160 2.38 6.65 16.03
CA ARG A 160 1.86 7.95 15.64
C ARG A 160 2.45 8.44 14.33
N LEU A 161 3.79 8.40 14.17
CA LEU A 161 4.46 8.85 12.96
C LEU A 161 4.05 8.03 11.73
N MET A 162 3.91 6.70 11.87
CA MET A 162 3.40 5.85 10.80
C MET A 162 1.96 6.20 10.41
N SER A 163 1.10 6.43 11.41
CA SER A 163 -0.30 6.82 11.18
C SER A 163 -0.42 8.20 10.51
N GLU A 164 0.41 9.17 10.91
CA GLU A 164 0.46 10.49 10.30
C GLU A 164 0.88 10.42 8.83
N LEU A 165 1.94 9.67 8.52
CA LEU A 165 2.40 9.47 7.13
C LEU A 165 1.35 8.78 6.26
N ALA A 166 0.70 7.73 6.78
CA ALA A 166 -0.36 7.03 6.06
C ALA A 166 -1.57 7.94 5.79
N LYS A 167 -1.99 8.72 6.78
CA LYS A 167 -3.08 9.69 6.63
C LYS A 167 -2.75 10.76 5.60
N GLU A 168 -1.54 11.26 5.61
CA GLU A 168 -1.10 12.26 4.64
C GLU A 168 -1.07 11.69 3.23
N GLN A 169 -0.55 10.48 3.05
CA GLN A 169 -0.59 9.78 1.76
C GLN A 169 -2.02 9.63 1.23
N GLU A 170 -2.98 9.28 2.09
CA GLU A 170 -4.39 9.17 1.70
C GLU A 170 -4.98 10.53 1.29
N GLN A 171 -4.70 11.58 2.06
CA GLN A 171 -5.15 12.94 1.73
C GLN A 171 -4.62 13.40 0.37
N LEU A 172 -3.35 13.11 0.08
CA LEU A 172 -2.73 13.44 -1.20
C LEU A 172 -3.37 12.68 -2.37
N ASN A 173 -3.67 11.41 -2.17
CA ASN A 173 -4.36 10.61 -3.18
C ASN A 173 -5.77 11.14 -3.49
N MET A 174 -6.49 11.59 -2.46
CA MET A 174 -7.79 12.23 -2.64
C MET A 174 -7.66 13.56 -3.38
N GLU A 175 -6.75 14.44 -2.96
CA GLU A 175 -6.52 15.75 -3.58
C GLU A 175 -6.11 15.62 -5.06
N MET A 176 -5.24 14.66 -5.35
CA MET A 176 -4.84 14.36 -6.73
C MET A 176 -6.04 13.92 -7.57
N ARG A 177 -6.84 13.00 -7.07
CA ARG A 177 -8.04 12.51 -7.76
C ARG A 177 -9.02 13.64 -8.03
N ASP A 178 -9.29 14.47 -7.03
CA ASP A 178 -10.20 15.62 -7.14
C ASP A 178 -9.68 16.62 -8.16
N SER A 179 -8.37 16.90 -8.15
CA SER A 179 -7.73 17.79 -9.11
C SER A 179 -7.87 17.29 -10.55
N ILE A 180 -7.62 15.99 -10.78
CA ILE A 180 -7.77 15.35 -12.09
C ILE A 180 -9.23 15.42 -12.55
N GLN A 181 -10.18 15.04 -11.69
CA GLN A 181 -11.61 15.07 -12.02
C GLN A 181 -12.10 16.49 -12.32
N ALA A 182 -11.71 17.49 -11.51
CA ALA A 182 -12.08 18.88 -11.74
C ALA A 182 -11.50 19.41 -13.03
N PHE A 183 -10.27 19.04 -13.36
CA PHE A 183 -9.67 19.38 -14.65
C PHE A 183 -10.44 18.74 -15.80
N LEU A 184 -10.66 17.43 -15.78
CA LEU A 184 -11.34 16.69 -16.85
C LEU A 184 -12.77 17.21 -17.07
N LYS A 185 -13.53 17.55 -16.02
CA LYS A 185 -14.85 18.17 -16.16
C LYS A 185 -14.78 19.48 -16.96
N THR A 186 -13.76 20.30 -16.72
CA THR A 186 -13.60 21.57 -17.46
C THR A 186 -13.10 21.34 -18.88
N TYR A 187 -12.11 20.49 -19.05
CA TYR A 187 -11.54 20.10 -20.34
C TYR A 187 -12.60 19.53 -21.25
N ASN A 188 -13.46 18.68 -20.72
CA ASN A 188 -14.50 18.01 -21.51
C ASN A 188 -15.67 18.92 -21.94
N LYS A 189 -15.85 20.11 -21.34
CA LYS A 189 -16.85 21.07 -21.82
C LYS A 189 -16.65 21.47 -23.28
N ALA A 190 -15.40 21.60 -23.70
CA ALA A 190 -15.04 21.93 -25.09
C ALA A 190 -14.85 20.70 -25.97
N LYS A 191 -14.34 19.62 -25.43
CA LYS A 191 -13.95 18.42 -26.19
C LYS A 191 -15.11 17.47 -26.45
N LYS A 192 -16.11 17.44 -25.57
CA LYS A 192 -17.35 16.64 -25.72
C LYS A 192 -17.09 15.14 -25.90
N TYR A 193 -16.19 14.56 -25.07
CA TYR A 193 -16.03 13.13 -24.96
C TYR A 193 -17.20 12.55 -24.17
N ASP A 194 -17.71 11.41 -24.60
CA ASP A 194 -18.70 10.63 -23.86
C ASP A 194 -18.04 9.82 -22.75
N TYR A 195 -16.82 9.29 -23.03
CA TYR A 195 -16.02 8.56 -22.06
C TYR A 195 -14.55 8.98 -22.14
N ILE A 196 -13.93 9.11 -20.95
CA ILE A 196 -12.49 9.24 -20.80
C ILE A 196 -12.05 8.10 -19.86
N PHE A 197 -11.32 7.14 -20.42
CA PHE A 197 -10.85 5.97 -19.68
C PHE A 197 -9.49 6.23 -19.04
N SER A 198 -9.25 5.59 -17.89
CA SER A 198 -7.89 5.47 -17.35
C SER A 198 -7.25 4.20 -17.91
N ARG A 199 -6.05 4.31 -18.46
CA ARG A 199 -5.23 3.16 -18.81
C ARG A 199 -4.09 3.01 -17.80
N SER A 200 -4.05 1.85 -17.11
CA SER A 200 -3.02 1.52 -16.13
C SER A 200 -2.79 0.02 -16.14
N GLY A 201 -1.55 -0.41 -16.28
CA GLY A 201 -1.22 -1.83 -16.43
C GLY A 201 -2.00 -2.46 -17.57
N ASP A 202 -2.63 -3.61 -17.30
CA ASP A 202 -3.31 -4.44 -18.29
C ASP A 202 -4.85 -4.23 -18.32
N ASN A 203 -5.37 -3.17 -17.72
CA ASN A 203 -6.83 -2.94 -17.70
C ASN A 203 -7.42 -2.65 -19.10
N ILE A 204 -6.60 -2.15 -20.03
CA ILE A 204 -6.91 -1.97 -21.45
C ILE A 204 -5.75 -2.55 -22.25
N LEU A 205 -5.98 -3.71 -22.88
CA LEU A 205 -4.92 -4.45 -23.59
C LEU A 205 -4.47 -3.78 -24.89
N LEU A 206 -5.42 -3.18 -25.62
CA LEU A 206 -5.16 -2.55 -26.89
C LEU A 206 -6.00 -1.29 -27.05
N VAL A 207 -5.37 -0.21 -27.48
CA VAL A 207 -6.05 1.05 -27.74
C VAL A 207 -5.35 1.77 -28.90
N ASN A 208 -6.12 2.50 -29.68
CA ASN A 208 -5.55 3.31 -30.76
C ASN A 208 -4.94 4.60 -30.17
N PRO A 209 -3.64 4.90 -30.45
CA PRO A 209 -2.96 6.09 -29.93
C PRO A 209 -3.65 7.43 -30.27
N LYS A 210 -4.47 7.47 -31.32
CA LYS A 210 -5.22 8.70 -31.68
C LYS A 210 -6.21 9.16 -30.60
N PHE A 211 -6.58 8.27 -29.67
CA PHE A 211 -7.48 8.58 -28.56
C PHE A 211 -6.74 8.99 -27.28
N ASP A 212 -5.41 9.02 -27.31
CA ASP A 212 -4.58 9.45 -26.19
C ASP A 212 -4.67 10.95 -25.96
N ILE A 213 -5.14 11.35 -24.80
CA ILE A 213 -5.18 12.75 -24.35
C ILE A 213 -4.25 13.03 -23.15
N THR A 214 -3.40 12.11 -22.81
CA THR A 214 -2.52 12.18 -21.62
C THR A 214 -1.71 13.46 -21.60
N ARG A 215 -1.08 13.81 -22.73
CA ARG A 215 -0.25 15.02 -22.87
C ARG A 215 -1.03 16.30 -22.59
N ASP A 216 -2.24 16.41 -23.14
CA ASP A 216 -3.11 17.57 -22.92
C ASP A 216 -3.54 17.68 -21.47
N VAL A 217 -3.89 16.53 -20.85
CA VAL A 217 -4.30 16.45 -19.45
C VAL A 217 -3.15 16.85 -18.54
N VAL A 218 -1.96 16.29 -18.72
CA VAL A 218 -0.76 16.64 -17.93
C VAL A 218 -0.42 18.12 -18.07
N ALA A 219 -0.38 18.64 -19.29
CA ALA A 219 -0.08 20.05 -19.52
C ALA A 219 -1.10 20.97 -18.83
N GLY A 220 -2.39 20.61 -18.88
CA GLY A 220 -3.44 21.39 -18.27
C GLY A 220 -3.43 21.32 -16.74
N LEU A 221 -3.15 20.16 -16.16
CA LEU A 221 -2.99 19.97 -14.72
C LEU A 221 -1.78 20.77 -14.20
N ASN A 222 -0.63 20.66 -14.86
CA ASN A 222 0.59 21.39 -14.47
C ASN A 222 0.39 22.90 -14.56
N LYS A 223 -0.33 23.40 -15.57
CA LYS A 223 -0.66 24.82 -15.66
C LYS A 223 -1.51 25.34 -14.51
N ARG A 224 -2.37 24.48 -13.94
CA ARG A 224 -3.25 24.84 -12.81
C ARG A 224 -2.58 24.62 -11.47
N TYR A 225 -1.60 23.74 -11.40
CA TYR A 225 -0.94 23.39 -10.16
C TYR A 225 -0.18 24.59 -9.58
N LYS A 226 -0.32 24.79 -8.28
CA LYS A 226 0.46 25.74 -7.49
C LYS A 226 0.92 25.02 -6.23
N ALA A 227 2.22 24.85 -6.07
CA ALA A 227 2.78 24.22 -4.89
C ALA A 227 2.38 24.96 -3.62
N LYS A 228 1.92 24.21 -2.60
CA LYS A 228 1.61 24.73 -1.26
C LYS A 228 2.89 25.23 -0.56
N PRO A 229 2.78 26.10 0.44
CA PRO A 229 3.95 26.64 1.18
C PRO A 229 4.85 25.53 1.77
N GLU A 230 4.26 24.48 2.31
CA GLU A 230 4.97 23.34 2.90
C GLU A 230 5.82 22.60 1.87
N VAL A 231 5.25 22.39 0.68
CA VAL A 231 5.93 21.79 -0.46
C VAL A 231 7.10 22.69 -0.91
N LYS A 232 6.87 24.00 -0.99
CA LYS A 232 7.94 24.96 -1.36
C LYS A 232 9.10 24.95 -0.38
N GLN A 233 8.83 24.79 0.92
CA GLN A 233 9.88 24.64 1.93
C GLN A 233 10.65 23.34 1.75
N ALA A 234 9.97 22.24 1.47
CA ALA A 234 10.60 20.95 1.21
C ALA A 234 11.50 20.97 -0.04
N ILE A 235 11.07 21.67 -1.10
CA ILE A 235 11.81 21.79 -2.36
C ILE A 235 12.92 22.84 -2.27
N GLY A 236 12.69 23.95 -1.56
CA GLY A 236 13.60 25.09 -1.45
C GLY A 236 14.77 24.89 -0.50
N GLY A 237 14.81 23.79 0.25
CA GLY A 237 15.86 23.44 1.19
C GLY A 237 17.06 22.70 0.57
N LYS A 238 17.19 22.71 -0.77
CA LYS A 238 18.35 22.13 -1.49
C LYS A 238 19.29 23.23 -1.96
#